data_6d6ce6de1c82bf628cf7493c96e1ceb9
#
_entry.id   6d6ce6de1c82bf628cf7493c96e1ceb9
#
_cell.length_a   1.000
_cell.length_b   1.000
_cell.length_c   1.000
_cell.angle_alpha   90.00
_cell.angle_beta   90.00
_cell.angle_gamma   90.00
#
_symmetry.space_group_name_H-M   'P 1'
#
loop_
_entity.id
_entity.type
_entity.pdbx_description
1 polymer ?
#
loop_
_entity_poly.entity_id
_entity_poly.type
_entity_poly.pdbx_seq_one_letter_code
_entity_poly.pdbx_strand_id
1 'polypeptide(L)'
;MTETTPRPPRVLAIGAHPDDVEFHMAGTFILLGRAGYELHYMSLANGCCGSTEHGPGEAAEIRRHEAMAAAAMIGAKFHPSLVNDMEIVYDVPTAARLAAVVRQVAPRILLTHPPNDYMEDHEATCRLAVTA
;
A
#
# COMPACT_ATOMS: atom_id res chain seq x y z
N MET A 1 -36.93 -11.40 -3.14
CA MET A 1 -35.77 -11.39 -2.23
C MET A 1 -34.52 -11.55 -3.09
N THR A 2 -33.81 -10.47 -3.34
CA THR A 2 -32.52 -10.54 -4.05
C THR A 2 -31.48 -11.06 -3.07
N GLU A 3 -31.03 -12.29 -3.24
CA GLU A 3 -29.84 -12.81 -2.55
C GLU A 3 -28.66 -11.90 -2.91
N THR A 4 -28.30 -11.02 -1.98
CA THR A 4 -27.05 -10.28 -2.10
C THR A 4 -25.90 -11.28 -1.84
N THR A 5 -25.25 -11.72 -2.90
CA THR A 5 -24.01 -12.49 -2.77
C THR A 5 -23.09 -11.75 -1.80
N PRO A 6 -22.62 -12.36 -0.72
CA PRO A 6 -21.74 -11.68 0.24
C PRO A 6 -20.48 -11.22 -0.49
N ARG A 7 -20.12 -9.95 -0.27
CA ARG A 7 -18.89 -9.41 -0.86
C ARG A 7 -17.66 -10.21 -0.35
N PRO A 8 -16.68 -10.48 -1.22
CA PRO A 8 -15.47 -11.17 -0.79
C PRO A 8 -14.76 -10.38 0.32
N PRO A 9 -14.13 -11.06 1.28
CA PRO A 9 -13.31 -10.38 2.27
C PRO A 9 -12.14 -9.67 1.56
N ARG A 10 -11.68 -8.54 2.13
CA ARG A 10 -10.64 -7.72 1.51
C ARG A 10 -9.35 -7.78 2.31
N VAL A 11 -8.23 -7.71 1.60
CA VAL A 11 -6.91 -7.49 2.19
C VAL A 11 -6.30 -6.23 1.58
N LEU A 12 -5.74 -5.37 2.44
CA LEU A 12 -5.01 -4.18 2.04
C LEU A 12 -3.54 -4.37 2.40
N ALA A 13 -2.65 -4.36 1.41
CA ALA A 13 -1.21 -4.30 1.60
C ALA A 13 -0.75 -2.85 1.50
N ILE A 14 -0.06 -2.36 2.54
CA ILE A 14 0.49 -1.02 2.63
C ILE A 14 2.01 -1.12 2.81
N GLY A 15 2.76 -0.85 1.74
CA GLY A 15 4.20 -0.63 1.79
C GLY A 15 4.54 0.85 1.98
N ALA A 16 5.77 1.17 2.36
CA ALA A 16 6.25 2.54 2.43
C ALA A 16 6.50 3.09 1.01
N HIS A 17 7.20 2.35 0.18
CA HIS A 17 7.60 2.75 -1.17
C HIS A 17 7.05 1.78 -2.24
N PRO A 18 6.99 2.22 -3.51
CA PRO A 18 6.75 1.31 -4.63
C PRO A 18 7.86 0.24 -4.68
N ASP A 19 7.50 -1.04 -4.62
CA ASP A 19 8.26 -2.28 -4.56
C ASP A 19 8.22 -3.01 -3.20
N ASP A 20 7.94 -2.36 -2.10
CA ASP A 20 7.90 -2.99 -0.77
C ASP A 20 6.88 -4.14 -0.70
N VAL A 21 5.70 -3.96 -1.29
CA VAL A 21 4.66 -5.00 -1.33
C VAL A 21 5.17 -6.21 -2.11
N GLU A 22 5.83 -5.98 -3.23
CA GLU A 22 6.41 -7.03 -4.08
C GLU A 22 7.51 -7.80 -3.35
N PHE A 23 8.45 -7.10 -2.70
CA PHE A 23 9.57 -7.73 -2.03
C PHE A 23 9.22 -8.40 -0.70
N HIS A 24 8.31 -7.81 0.07
CA HIS A 24 8.06 -8.26 1.44
C HIS A 24 6.75 -9.02 1.63
N MET A 25 5.74 -8.79 0.78
CA MET A 25 4.38 -9.25 1.04
C MET A 25 3.77 -10.07 -0.10
N ALA A 26 4.38 -10.08 -1.30
CA ALA A 26 3.74 -10.64 -2.50
C ALA A 26 3.32 -12.10 -2.36
N GLY A 27 4.13 -12.95 -1.74
CA GLY A 27 3.80 -14.36 -1.54
C GLY A 27 2.51 -14.55 -0.74
N THR A 28 2.43 -13.92 0.42
CA THR A 28 1.23 -13.93 1.28
C THR A 28 0.04 -13.29 0.57
N PHE A 29 0.26 -12.18 -0.11
CA PHE A 29 -0.77 -11.44 -0.81
C PHE A 29 -1.41 -12.26 -1.94
N ILE A 30 -0.60 -12.95 -2.75
CA ILE A 30 -1.06 -13.87 -3.81
C ILE A 30 -1.84 -15.05 -3.21
N LEU A 31 -1.38 -15.65 -2.11
CA LEU A 31 -2.08 -16.74 -1.44
C LEU A 31 -3.44 -16.29 -0.91
N LEU A 32 -3.56 -15.08 -0.37
CA LEU A 32 -4.84 -14.52 0.06
C LEU A 32 -5.78 -14.31 -1.13
N GLY A 33 -5.28 -13.85 -2.27
CA GLY A 33 -6.06 -13.76 -3.50
C GLY A 33 -6.60 -15.12 -3.96
N ARG A 34 -5.77 -16.16 -3.92
CA ARG A 34 -6.19 -17.56 -4.22
C ARG A 34 -7.21 -18.11 -3.20
N ALA A 35 -7.17 -17.61 -1.98
CA ALA A 35 -8.14 -17.94 -0.94
C ALA A 35 -9.46 -17.15 -1.04
N GLY A 36 -9.63 -16.34 -2.09
CA GLY A 36 -10.87 -15.62 -2.37
C GLY A 36 -10.95 -14.21 -1.79
N TYR A 37 -9.83 -13.63 -1.34
CA TYR A 37 -9.80 -12.24 -0.91
C TYR A 37 -9.71 -11.29 -2.11
N GLU A 38 -10.43 -10.17 -2.04
CA GLU A 38 -10.22 -9.02 -2.93
C GLU A 38 -8.94 -8.30 -2.48
N LEU A 39 -7.99 -8.14 -3.40
CA LEU A 39 -6.67 -7.58 -3.12
C LEU A 39 -6.65 -6.07 -3.35
N HIS A 40 -6.09 -5.31 -2.39
CA HIS A 40 -5.88 -3.87 -2.48
C HIS A 40 -4.41 -3.56 -2.19
N TYR A 41 -3.75 -2.85 -3.11
CA TYR A 41 -2.33 -2.50 -3.09
C TYR A 41 -2.16 -1.00 -2.87
N MET A 42 -1.27 -0.61 -1.95
CA MET A 42 -0.91 0.77 -1.69
C MET A 42 0.57 0.90 -1.30
N SER A 43 1.26 1.90 -1.85
CA SER A 43 2.51 2.43 -1.31
C SER A 43 2.23 3.80 -0.72
N LEU A 44 2.63 4.04 0.53
CA LEU A 44 2.30 5.29 1.22
C LEU A 44 3.04 6.48 0.62
N ALA A 45 4.33 6.31 0.29
CA ALA A 45 5.14 7.27 -0.46
C ALA A 45 5.24 6.89 -1.95
N ASN A 46 5.63 7.85 -2.78
CA ASN A 46 5.55 7.77 -4.23
C ASN A 46 6.83 7.33 -4.95
N GLY A 47 7.94 7.10 -4.22
CA GLY A 47 9.20 6.68 -4.82
C GLY A 47 10.03 7.80 -5.48
N CYS A 48 9.74 9.06 -5.19
CA CYS A 48 10.38 10.21 -5.85
C CYS A 48 11.88 10.34 -5.59
N CYS A 49 12.41 9.74 -4.53
CA CYS A 49 13.84 9.72 -4.20
C CYS A 49 14.56 8.45 -4.69
N GLY A 50 13.88 7.55 -5.38
CA GLY A 50 14.39 6.23 -5.76
C GLY A 50 15.22 6.19 -7.05
N SER A 51 15.65 7.34 -7.61
CA SER A 51 16.42 7.37 -8.86
C SER A 51 17.61 8.33 -8.75
N THR A 52 18.73 7.96 -9.37
CA THR A 52 19.90 8.83 -9.59
C THR A 52 19.93 9.41 -11.02
N GLU A 53 19.05 8.94 -11.89
CA GLU A 53 19.02 9.32 -13.32
C GLU A 53 17.86 10.25 -13.64
N HIS A 54 16.75 10.16 -12.88
CA HIS A 54 15.54 10.93 -13.12
C HIS A 54 15.29 11.93 -11.97
N GLY A 55 14.73 13.08 -12.31
CA GLY A 55 14.27 14.04 -11.31
C GLY A 55 13.08 13.49 -10.50
N PRO A 56 12.79 14.09 -9.32
CA PRO A 56 11.79 13.54 -8.39
C PRO A 56 10.40 13.33 -9.00
N GLY A 57 9.94 14.25 -9.84
CA GLY A 57 8.63 14.14 -10.49
C GLY A 57 8.56 13.00 -11.50
N GLU A 58 9.60 12.85 -12.31
CA GLU A 58 9.71 11.77 -13.29
C GLU A 58 9.87 10.41 -12.60
N ALA A 59 10.73 10.34 -11.58
CA ALA A 59 10.90 9.13 -10.77
C ALA A 59 9.56 8.68 -10.15
N ALA A 60 8.81 9.59 -9.54
CA ALA A 60 7.51 9.27 -8.96
C ALA A 60 6.53 8.72 -10.00
N GLU A 61 6.51 9.28 -11.21
CA GLU A 61 5.61 8.82 -12.27
C GLU A 61 6.01 7.43 -12.80
N ILE A 62 7.30 7.18 -12.99
CA ILE A 62 7.82 5.85 -13.35
C ILE A 62 7.42 4.82 -12.28
N ARG A 63 7.71 5.10 -11.01
CA ARG A 63 7.40 4.21 -9.89
C ARG A 63 5.90 3.95 -9.75
N ARG A 64 5.06 4.96 -9.99
CA ARG A 64 3.60 4.80 -10.01
C ARG A 64 3.16 3.80 -11.07
N HIS A 65 3.68 3.91 -12.29
CA HIS A 65 3.36 2.98 -13.37
C HIS A 65 3.82 1.55 -13.07
N GLU A 66 5.01 1.38 -12.48
CA GLU A 66 5.52 0.07 -12.06
C GLU A 66 4.62 -0.56 -10.99
N ALA A 67 4.23 0.20 -9.96
CA ALA A 67 3.35 -0.27 -8.91
C ALA A 67 1.95 -0.64 -9.44
N MET A 68 1.40 0.15 -10.37
CA MET A 68 0.13 -0.17 -11.04
C MET A 68 0.22 -1.45 -11.86
N ALA A 69 1.33 -1.65 -12.58
CA ALA A 69 1.57 -2.87 -13.35
C ALA A 69 1.69 -4.10 -12.45
N ALA A 70 2.45 -3.99 -11.35
CA ALA A 70 2.59 -5.05 -10.35
C ALA A 70 1.24 -5.43 -9.73
N ALA A 71 0.44 -4.44 -9.31
CA ALA A 71 -0.90 -4.66 -8.80
C ALA A 71 -1.81 -5.37 -9.82
N ALA A 72 -1.77 -4.94 -11.08
CA ALA A 72 -2.57 -5.52 -12.16
C ALA A 72 -2.22 -6.99 -12.44
N MET A 73 -0.94 -7.38 -12.32
CA MET A 73 -0.50 -8.77 -12.53
C MET A 73 -1.18 -9.78 -11.60
N ILE A 74 -1.59 -9.36 -10.42
CA ILE A 74 -2.25 -10.21 -9.43
C ILE A 74 -3.73 -9.86 -9.23
N GLY A 75 -4.27 -8.97 -10.05
CA GLY A 75 -5.66 -8.51 -9.95
C GLY A 75 -5.95 -7.64 -8.73
N ALA A 76 -4.93 -7.01 -8.15
CA ALA A 76 -5.09 -6.09 -7.03
C ALA A 76 -5.57 -4.71 -7.48
N LYS A 77 -6.44 -4.09 -6.69
CA LYS A 77 -6.84 -2.70 -6.88
C LYS A 77 -5.77 -1.76 -6.34
N PHE A 78 -5.23 -0.93 -7.19
CA PHE A 78 -4.21 0.05 -6.84
C PHE A 78 -4.82 1.28 -6.15
N HIS A 79 -4.17 1.77 -5.09
CA HIS A 79 -4.48 3.02 -4.42
C HIS A 79 -3.29 3.99 -4.55
N PRO A 80 -3.54 5.27 -4.90
CA PRO A 80 -2.48 6.26 -5.03
C PRO A 80 -1.72 6.51 -3.73
N SER A 81 -0.44 6.86 -3.85
CA SER A 81 0.40 7.29 -2.72
C SER A 81 -0.11 8.61 -2.12
N LEU A 82 0.14 8.83 -0.84
CA LEU A 82 -0.32 10.00 -0.11
C LEU A 82 0.76 11.08 0.08
N VAL A 83 2.04 10.69 0.11
CA VAL A 83 3.18 11.56 0.42
C VAL A 83 4.37 11.27 -0.51
N ASN A 84 5.39 12.13 -0.45
CA ASN A 84 6.68 11.86 -1.08
C ASN A 84 7.55 10.95 -0.18
N ASP A 85 8.62 10.39 -0.76
CA ASP A 85 9.63 9.67 0.02
C ASP A 85 10.23 10.60 1.08
N MET A 86 10.58 10.04 2.23
CA MET A 86 11.10 10.73 3.42
C MET A 86 10.12 11.74 4.05
N GLU A 87 8.88 11.81 3.56
CA GLU A 87 7.82 12.63 4.12
C GLU A 87 6.72 11.78 4.80
N ILE A 88 7.01 10.52 5.11
CA ILE A 88 6.11 9.66 5.90
C ILE A 88 6.24 10.07 7.36
N VAL A 89 5.35 10.94 7.82
CA VAL A 89 5.35 11.46 9.18
C VAL A 89 4.13 10.93 9.94
N TYR A 90 4.37 10.45 11.16
CA TYR A 90 3.28 10.07 12.05
C TYR A 90 2.63 11.31 12.65
N ASP A 91 1.70 11.88 11.92
CA ASP A 91 0.91 13.04 12.34
C ASP A 91 -0.58 12.85 12.05
N VAL A 92 -1.40 13.73 12.61
CA VAL A 92 -2.86 13.65 12.48
C VAL A 92 -3.33 13.79 11.02
N PRO A 93 -2.81 14.72 10.20
CA PRO A 93 -3.23 14.84 8.81
C PRO A 93 -2.94 13.57 7.98
N THR A 94 -1.74 13.00 8.11
CA THR A 94 -1.35 11.78 7.38
C THR A 94 -2.17 10.57 7.86
N ALA A 95 -2.33 10.42 9.19
CA ALA A 95 -3.17 9.38 9.77
C ALA A 95 -4.63 9.48 9.28
N ALA A 96 -5.20 10.67 9.22
CA ALA A 96 -6.57 10.89 8.75
C ALA A 96 -6.74 10.52 7.26
N ARG A 97 -5.76 10.86 6.41
CA ARG A 97 -5.78 10.51 4.98
C ARG A 97 -5.71 8.99 4.79
N LEU A 98 -4.83 8.32 5.52
CA LEU A 98 -4.72 6.87 5.47
C LEU A 98 -5.96 6.18 6.02
N ALA A 99 -6.51 6.66 7.14
CA ALA A 99 -7.75 6.15 7.70
C ALA A 99 -8.93 6.25 6.72
N ALA A 100 -8.98 7.28 5.87
CA ALA A 100 -9.99 7.39 4.83
C ALA A 100 -9.88 6.23 3.82
N VAL A 101 -8.67 5.88 3.39
CA VAL A 101 -8.43 4.74 2.49
C VAL A 101 -8.81 3.43 3.17
N VAL A 102 -8.36 3.21 4.42
CA VAL A 102 -8.66 1.99 5.18
C VAL A 102 -10.17 1.82 5.37
N ARG A 103 -10.90 2.88 5.69
CA ARG A 103 -12.38 2.84 5.81
C ARG A 103 -13.07 2.55 4.47
N GLN A 104 -12.57 3.12 3.39
CA GLN A 104 -13.11 2.85 2.05
C GLN A 104 -12.91 1.40 1.64
N VAL A 105 -11.73 0.84 1.89
CA VAL A 105 -11.42 -0.56 1.62
C VAL A 105 -12.12 -1.48 2.61
N ALA A 106 -12.20 -1.09 3.89
CA ALA A 106 -12.71 -1.90 5.00
C ALA A 106 -12.08 -3.32 5.00
N PRO A 107 -10.74 -3.43 5.09
CA PRO A 107 -10.07 -4.71 4.96
C PRO A 107 -10.32 -5.58 6.18
N ARG A 108 -10.39 -6.91 5.97
CA ARG A 108 -10.36 -7.90 7.04
C ARG A 108 -8.94 -8.20 7.49
N ILE A 109 -7.98 -8.06 6.58
CA ILE A 109 -6.54 -8.25 6.84
C ILE A 109 -5.82 -7.01 6.28
N LEU A 110 -4.90 -6.48 7.08
CA LEU A 110 -3.98 -5.44 6.67
C LEU A 110 -2.56 -5.98 6.79
N LEU A 111 -1.79 -5.90 5.70
CA LEU A 111 -0.38 -6.26 5.65
C LEU A 111 0.44 -4.99 5.59
N THR A 112 1.48 -4.88 6.41
CA THR A 112 2.37 -3.72 6.43
C THR A 112 3.74 -4.12 6.98
N HIS A 113 4.65 -3.16 7.10
CA HIS A 113 5.98 -3.35 7.68
C HIS A 113 5.93 -3.72 9.16
N PRO A 114 7.00 -4.32 9.71
CA PRO A 114 7.13 -4.57 11.15
C PRO A 114 7.34 -3.24 11.93
N PRO A 115 7.06 -3.23 13.24
CA PRO A 115 7.25 -2.04 14.06
C PRO A 115 8.72 -1.66 14.30
N ASN A 116 9.65 -2.59 14.10
CA ASN A 116 11.09 -2.36 14.13
C ASN A 116 11.68 -2.71 12.77
N ASP A 117 12.25 -1.74 12.10
CA ASP A 117 12.81 -1.88 10.76
C ASP A 117 14.10 -1.05 10.64
N TYR A 118 14.93 -1.35 9.64
CA TYR A 118 16.14 -0.61 9.35
C TYR A 118 15.88 0.77 8.72
N MET A 119 14.64 1.03 8.26
CA MET A 119 14.27 2.25 7.55
C MET A 119 13.15 2.98 8.28
N GLU A 120 13.35 4.27 8.54
CA GLU A 120 12.38 5.14 9.22
C GLU A 120 11.02 5.17 8.53
N ASP A 121 10.99 5.28 7.19
CA ASP A 121 9.73 5.27 6.42
C ASP A 121 8.93 3.97 6.62
N HIS A 122 9.60 2.82 6.79
CA HIS A 122 8.94 1.54 7.06
C HIS A 122 8.27 1.54 8.43
N GLU A 123 9.00 1.98 9.47
CA GLU A 123 8.46 2.07 10.84
C GLU A 123 7.31 3.06 10.92
N ALA A 124 7.45 4.25 10.30
CA ALA A 124 6.40 5.25 10.25
C ALA A 124 5.15 4.74 9.53
N THR A 125 5.33 4.00 8.42
CA THR A 125 4.24 3.35 7.69
C THR A 125 3.52 2.33 8.56
N CYS A 126 4.24 1.48 9.28
CA CYS A 126 3.65 0.53 10.22
C CYS A 126 2.80 1.24 11.28
N ARG A 127 3.34 2.28 11.91
CA ARG A 127 2.65 3.04 12.96
C ARG A 127 1.37 3.70 12.44
N LEU A 128 1.42 4.31 11.26
CA LEU A 128 0.25 4.91 10.61
C LEU A 128 -0.80 3.85 10.24
N ALA A 129 -0.37 2.73 9.65
CA ALA A 129 -1.27 1.66 9.23
C ALA A 129 -2.00 0.99 10.41
N VAL A 130 -1.32 0.80 11.55
CA VAL A 130 -1.92 0.24 12.77
C VAL A 130 -2.88 1.24 13.43
N THR A 131 -2.66 2.55 13.26
CA THR A 131 -3.52 3.59 13.82
C THR A 131 -4.78 3.82 12.97
N ALA A 132 -4.69 3.65 11.67
CA ALA A 132 -5.78 3.90 10.72
C ALA A 132 -6.91 2.86 10.83
#